data_7e388df71840238367b270089b9d6579
#
_entry.id   7e388df71840238367b270089b9d6579
#
_cell.length_a   1.000
_cell.length_b   1.000
_cell.length_c   1.000
_cell.angle_alpha   90.00
_cell.angle_beta   90.00
_cell.angle_gamma   90.00
#
_symmetry.space_group_name_H-M   'P 1'
#
loop_
_entity.id
_entity.type
_entity.pdbx_description
1 polymer ?
#
loop_
_entity_poly.entity_id
_entity_poly.type
_entity_poly.pdbx_seq_one_letter_code
_entity_poly.pdbx_strand_id
1 'polypeptide(L)'
;MVRLPYPLCMSLYAAYAGNLDARLMSRRAPHSPLRATGWLNGWRLTFGGEQLSWEGALATIVEDPLAQVFVGLYDIAPMDEESLDRWEGAGLDLYRRVRVRVHTLDGEESAWTYVLDSYEGGLPSARYLGEIADAAESAGAPHDYVMELRKRPC
;
A
#
# COMPACT_ATOMS: atom_id res chain seq x y z
N MET A 1 -29.38 23.23 -6.73
CA MET A 1 -29.09 21.84 -6.97
C MET A 1 -28.23 21.28 -5.86
N VAL A 2 -28.62 20.14 -5.36
CA VAL A 2 -27.85 19.50 -4.33
C VAL A 2 -26.71 18.69 -4.98
N ARG A 3 -25.50 18.93 -4.52
CA ARG A 3 -24.37 18.13 -4.95
C ARG A 3 -24.53 16.70 -4.44
N LEU A 4 -24.34 15.75 -5.31
CA LEU A 4 -24.39 14.36 -4.90
C LEU A 4 -23.27 14.06 -3.90
N PRO A 5 -23.54 13.25 -2.89
CA PRO A 5 -22.56 12.95 -1.85
C PRO A 5 -21.51 11.92 -2.25
N TYR A 6 -21.51 11.43 -3.50
CA TYR A 6 -20.60 10.37 -3.85
C TYR A 6 -19.11 10.72 -3.65
N PRO A 7 -18.66 11.98 -3.78
CA PRO A 7 -17.26 12.27 -3.42
C PRO A 7 -16.98 12.03 -1.95
N LEU A 8 -18.02 12.10 -1.12
CA LEU A 8 -17.91 11.80 0.30
C LEU A 8 -17.96 10.31 0.59
N CYS A 9 -18.45 9.52 -0.38
CA CYS A 9 -18.56 8.07 -0.25
C CYS A 9 -17.31 7.34 -0.74
N MET A 10 -16.45 8.03 -1.50
CA MET A 10 -15.18 7.47 -1.98
C MET A 10 -14.08 7.89 -1.01
N SER A 11 -13.18 6.96 -0.73
CA SER A 11 -12.00 7.27 0.07
C SER A 11 -10.75 6.96 -0.75
N LEU A 12 -9.69 7.72 -0.52
CA LEU A 12 -8.45 7.60 -1.27
C LEU A 12 -7.48 6.73 -0.49
N TYR A 13 -7.09 5.61 -1.08
CA TYR A 13 -6.23 4.61 -0.48
C TYR A 13 -4.87 4.58 -1.17
N ALA A 14 -3.80 4.59 -0.39
CA ALA A 14 -2.43 4.50 -0.88
C ALA A 14 -1.91 3.07 -0.71
N ALA A 15 -1.64 2.41 -1.82
CA ALA A 15 -1.12 1.05 -1.86
C ALA A 15 0.40 1.09 -2.06
N TYR A 16 1.15 0.37 -1.23
CA TYR A 16 2.62 0.40 -1.30
C TYR A 16 3.26 -0.97 -1.49
N ALA A 17 2.46 -2.04 -1.49
CA ALA A 17 2.99 -3.41 -1.61
C ALA A 17 2.23 -4.16 -2.71
N GLY A 18 1.67 -5.33 -2.39
CA GLY A 18 0.99 -6.15 -3.39
C GLY A 18 -0.16 -5.44 -4.11
N ASN A 19 -0.86 -4.57 -3.39
CA ASN A 19 -1.99 -3.83 -3.97
C ASN A 19 -1.56 -2.75 -4.98
N LEU A 20 -0.26 -2.52 -5.16
CA LEU A 20 0.24 -1.73 -6.28
C LEU A 20 -0.07 -2.40 -7.62
N ASP A 21 -0.23 -3.72 -7.64
CA ASP A 21 -0.63 -4.42 -8.85
C ASP A 21 -2.11 -4.19 -9.12
N ALA A 22 -2.41 -3.43 -10.17
CA ALA A 22 -3.78 -3.09 -10.51
C ALA A 22 -4.64 -4.33 -10.83
N ARG A 23 -4.02 -5.38 -11.35
CA ARG A 23 -4.74 -6.63 -11.62
C ARG A 23 -5.18 -7.31 -10.33
N LEU A 24 -4.32 -7.30 -9.33
CA LEU A 24 -4.64 -7.85 -8.02
C LEU A 24 -5.74 -7.01 -7.35
N MET A 25 -5.61 -5.69 -7.40
CA MET A 25 -6.61 -4.78 -6.86
C MET A 25 -7.96 -4.93 -7.54
N SER A 26 -7.99 -5.19 -8.85
CA SER A 26 -9.26 -5.38 -9.56
C SER A 26 -10.04 -6.58 -9.05
N ARG A 27 -9.36 -7.55 -8.44
CA ARG A 27 -10.02 -8.71 -7.83
C ARG A 27 -10.45 -8.44 -6.39
N ARG A 28 -9.64 -7.67 -5.65
CA ARG A 28 -9.91 -7.37 -4.24
C ARG A 28 -10.90 -6.23 -4.06
N ALA A 29 -10.86 -5.27 -4.98
CA ALA A 29 -11.68 -4.07 -4.95
C ALA A 29 -12.11 -3.70 -6.38
N PRO A 30 -13.05 -4.46 -6.97
CA PRO A 30 -13.37 -4.34 -8.40
C PRO A 30 -14.02 -3.02 -8.81
N HIS A 31 -14.53 -2.25 -7.87
CA HIS A 31 -15.18 -0.97 -8.16
C HIS A 31 -14.32 0.24 -7.80
N SER A 32 -13.02 0.02 -7.59
CA SER A 32 -12.12 1.03 -7.04
C SER A 32 -10.95 1.25 -8.00
N PRO A 33 -11.08 2.25 -8.89
CA PRO A 33 -10.07 2.45 -9.92
C PRO A 33 -8.79 3.09 -9.40
N LEU A 34 -7.68 2.79 -10.07
CA LEU A 34 -6.43 3.51 -9.86
C LEU A 34 -6.59 4.93 -10.37
N ARG A 35 -6.25 5.90 -9.52
CA ARG A 35 -6.36 7.32 -9.84
C ARG A 35 -5.03 7.92 -10.28
N ALA A 36 -3.96 7.57 -9.56
CA ALA A 36 -2.64 8.15 -9.81
C ALA A 36 -1.58 7.33 -9.09
N THR A 37 -0.32 7.65 -9.33
CA THR A 37 0.80 7.16 -8.54
C THR A 37 1.49 8.36 -7.89
N GLY A 38 2.26 8.09 -6.84
CA GLY A 38 2.94 9.16 -6.12
C GLY A 38 3.90 8.61 -5.08
N TRP A 39 4.29 9.48 -4.16
CA TRP A 39 5.31 9.19 -3.16
C TRP A 39 4.85 9.57 -1.77
N LEU A 40 5.12 8.70 -0.80
CA LEU A 40 5.02 8.99 0.61
C LEU A 40 6.40 9.45 1.08
N ASN A 41 6.61 10.76 1.13
CA ASN A 41 7.86 11.30 1.62
C ASN A 41 7.87 11.24 3.14
N GLY A 42 9.01 10.84 3.72
CA GLY A 42 9.13 10.70 5.16
C GLY A 42 8.67 9.34 5.69
N TRP A 43 8.56 8.35 4.81
CA TRP A 43 8.22 6.97 5.16
C TRP A 43 9.18 6.01 4.48
N ARG A 44 9.39 4.86 5.09
CA ARG A 44 10.26 3.81 4.58
C ARG A 44 9.49 2.48 4.55
N LEU A 45 9.57 1.78 3.43
CA LEU A 45 9.01 0.44 3.30
C LEU A 45 9.90 -0.54 4.03
N THR A 46 9.30 -1.34 4.90
CA THR A 46 10.02 -2.31 5.70
C THR A 46 9.13 -3.53 5.95
N PHE A 47 9.59 -4.41 6.80
CA PHE A 47 8.90 -5.67 7.10
C PHE A 47 8.88 -5.91 8.60
N GLY A 48 7.83 -6.59 9.06
CA GLY A 48 7.69 -6.90 10.47
C GLY A 48 6.70 -8.04 10.67
N GLY A 49 6.46 -8.39 11.92
CA GLY A 49 5.45 -9.40 12.25
C GLY A 49 5.74 -10.79 11.67
N GLU A 50 7.00 -11.19 11.61
CA GLU A 50 7.41 -12.46 11.00
C GLU A 50 6.63 -13.64 11.59
N GLN A 51 6.29 -13.59 12.85
CA GLN A 51 5.55 -14.64 13.53
C GLN A 51 4.07 -14.72 13.14
N LEU A 52 3.57 -13.73 12.40
CA LEU A 52 2.15 -13.61 12.04
C LEU A 52 1.81 -14.28 10.70
N SER A 53 2.80 -14.74 9.96
CA SER A 53 2.59 -15.24 8.60
C SER A 53 3.53 -16.39 8.24
N TRP A 54 3.05 -17.28 7.38
CA TRP A 54 3.86 -18.34 6.79
C TRP A 54 4.87 -17.79 5.77
N GLU A 55 4.64 -16.57 5.27
CA GLU A 55 5.47 -15.94 4.26
C GLU A 55 6.65 -15.17 4.86
N GLY A 56 6.90 -15.34 6.16
CA GLY A 56 7.91 -14.57 6.86
C GLY A 56 7.38 -13.21 7.25
N ALA A 57 8.24 -12.21 7.34
CA ALA A 57 7.83 -10.86 7.72
C ALA A 57 6.93 -10.22 6.65
N LEU A 58 5.98 -9.42 7.11
CA LEU A 58 4.98 -8.76 6.28
C LEU A 58 5.38 -7.31 5.99
N ALA A 59 5.01 -6.82 4.80
CA ALA A 59 5.31 -5.46 4.39
C ALA A 59 4.55 -4.45 5.24
N THR A 60 5.24 -3.38 5.60
CA THR A 60 4.66 -2.24 6.30
C THR A 60 5.49 -0.98 5.98
N ILE A 61 5.07 0.15 6.51
CA ILE A 61 5.83 1.39 6.41
C ILE A 61 6.07 1.96 7.80
N VAL A 62 7.20 2.62 7.96
CA VAL A 62 7.56 3.31 9.21
C VAL A 62 8.05 4.71 8.87
N GLU A 63 7.90 5.63 9.81
CA GLU A 63 8.36 6.99 9.60
C GLU A 63 9.88 7.02 9.50
N ASP A 64 10.39 7.71 8.48
CA ASP A 64 11.81 7.89 8.24
C ASP A 64 11.99 9.14 7.37
N PRO A 65 12.47 10.27 7.94
CA PRO A 65 12.54 11.52 7.21
C PRO A 65 13.46 11.51 6.00
N LEU A 66 14.34 10.51 5.87
CA LEU A 66 15.28 10.42 4.76
C LEU A 66 14.81 9.47 3.66
N ALA A 67 13.62 8.90 3.79
CA ALA A 67 13.14 7.90 2.85
C ALA A 67 11.85 8.33 2.14
N GLN A 68 11.46 7.56 1.15
CA GLN A 68 10.18 7.72 0.47
C GLN A 68 9.71 6.37 -0.05
N VAL A 69 8.39 6.23 -0.17
CA VAL A 69 7.76 4.99 -0.61
C VAL A 69 6.89 5.29 -1.82
N PHE A 70 7.06 4.52 -2.88
CA PHE A 70 6.23 4.64 -4.07
C PHE A 70 4.86 4.01 -3.82
N VAL A 71 3.79 4.72 -4.17
CA VAL A 71 2.43 4.24 -3.92
C VAL A 71 1.53 4.44 -5.13
N GLY A 72 0.49 3.61 -5.20
CA GLY A 72 -0.63 3.82 -6.10
C GLY A 72 -1.82 4.35 -5.31
N LEU A 73 -2.50 5.33 -5.85
CA LEU A 73 -3.69 5.91 -5.24
C LEU A 73 -4.94 5.36 -5.90
N TYR A 74 -5.82 4.76 -5.12
CA TYR A 74 -7.07 4.19 -5.58
C TYR A 74 -8.26 4.93 -4.96
N ASP A 75 -9.26 5.22 -5.78
CA ASP A 75 -10.55 5.72 -5.28
C ASP A 75 -11.36 4.51 -4.84
N ILE A 76 -11.45 4.31 -3.53
CA ILE A 76 -12.10 3.12 -2.98
C ILE A 76 -13.59 3.37 -2.84
N ALA A 77 -14.38 2.53 -3.54
CA ALA A 77 -15.83 2.54 -3.40
C ALA A 77 -16.24 1.98 -2.04
N PRO A 78 -17.33 2.50 -1.42
CA PRO A 78 -17.75 2.01 -0.11
C PRO A 78 -17.96 0.49 -0.08
N MET A 79 -18.47 -0.09 -1.15
CA MET A 79 -18.72 -1.52 -1.22
C MET A 79 -17.43 -2.34 -1.22
N ASP A 80 -16.30 -1.75 -1.59
CA ASP A 80 -15.02 -2.44 -1.64
C ASP A 80 -14.21 -2.27 -0.35
N GLU A 81 -14.57 -1.31 0.49
CA GLU A 81 -13.78 -0.98 1.66
C GLU A 81 -13.69 -2.14 2.65
N GLU A 82 -14.81 -2.77 2.91
CA GLU A 82 -14.85 -3.92 3.81
C GLU A 82 -14.08 -5.11 3.24
N SER A 83 -14.22 -5.35 1.94
CA SER A 83 -13.51 -6.42 1.27
C SER A 83 -11.99 -6.22 1.37
N LEU A 84 -11.55 -4.98 1.17
CA LEU A 84 -10.13 -4.65 1.24
C LEU A 84 -9.59 -4.85 2.66
N ASP A 85 -10.36 -4.44 3.67
CA ASP A 85 -9.99 -4.65 5.06
C ASP A 85 -9.82 -6.13 5.38
N ARG A 86 -10.68 -6.98 4.85
CA ARG A 86 -10.57 -8.42 5.06
C ARG A 86 -9.29 -8.98 4.43
N TRP A 87 -8.95 -8.52 3.24
CA TRP A 87 -7.71 -8.96 2.57
C TRP A 87 -6.47 -8.55 3.33
N GLU A 88 -6.49 -7.36 3.97
CA GLU A 88 -5.34 -6.86 4.72
C GLU A 88 -5.32 -7.35 6.17
N GLY A 89 -6.38 -8.04 6.61
CA GLY A 89 -6.43 -8.56 7.98
C GLY A 89 -6.70 -7.52 9.04
N ALA A 90 -7.29 -6.38 8.66
CA ALA A 90 -7.61 -5.34 9.64
C ALA A 90 -8.59 -5.83 10.70
N GLY A 91 -9.51 -6.72 10.31
CA GLY A 91 -10.45 -7.33 11.23
C GLY A 91 -9.83 -8.29 12.23
N LEU A 92 -8.59 -8.69 12.01
CA LEU A 92 -7.82 -9.56 12.92
C LEU A 92 -6.74 -8.77 13.65
N ASP A 93 -6.81 -7.44 13.59
CA ASP A 93 -5.85 -6.53 14.21
C ASP A 93 -4.40 -6.71 13.73
N LEU A 94 -4.21 -7.25 12.54
CA LEU A 94 -2.89 -7.33 11.93
C LEU A 94 -2.45 -5.98 11.41
N TYR A 95 -3.35 -5.28 10.71
CA TYR A 95 -3.10 -3.96 10.14
C TYR A 95 -4.11 -2.96 10.67
N ARG A 96 -3.68 -1.72 10.82
CA ARG A 96 -4.55 -0.60 11.12
C ARG A 96 -4.41 0.48 10.06
N ARG A 97 -5.43 1.31 9.90
CA ARG A 97 -5.40 2.42 8.95
C ARG A 97 -4.75 3.63 9.57
N VAL A 98 -3.93 4.31 8.79
CA VAL A 98 -3.36 5.60 9.17
C VAL A 98 -3.56 6.57 8.01
N ARG A 99 -3.63 7.86 8.34
CA ARG A 99 -3.74 8.91 7.34
C ARG A 99 -2.35 9.34 6.91
N VAL A 100 -2.16 9.49 5.60
CA VAL A 100 -0.87 9.88 5.04
C VAL A 100 -1.04 10.95 3.99
N ARG A 101 0.03 11.61 3.63
CA ARG A 101 0.10 12.58 2.55
C ARG A 101 0.88 12.01 1.39
N VAL A 102 0.27 12.02 0.22
CA VAL A 102 0.88 11.48 -0.99
C VAL A 102 1.22 12.64 -1.92
N HIS A 103 2.45 12.66 -2.39
CA HIS A 103 2.92 13.67 -3.35
C HIS A 103 2.78 13.10 -4.75
N THR A 104 1.90 13.70 -5.54
CA THR A 104 1.67 13.33 -6.94
C THR A 104 2.15 14.43 -7.87
N LEU A 105 2.11 14.19 -9.18
CA LEU A 105 2.44 15.21 -10.16
C LEU A 105 1.48 16.41 -10.10
N ASP A 106 0.26 16.19 -9.60
CA ASP A 106 -0.77 17.23 -9.51
C ASP A 106 -0.84 17.88 -8.13
N GLY A 107 0.09 17.55 -7.23
CA GLY A 107 0.12 18.11 -5.88
C GLY A 107 -0.07 17.07 -4.81
N GLU A 108 -0.27 17.54 -3.58
CA GLU A 108 -0.45 16.66 -2.43
C GLU A 108 -1.89 16.20 -2.31
N GLU A 109 -2.05 14.93 -1.93
CA GLU A 109 -3.35 14.34 -1.65
C GLU A 109 -3.33 13.67 -0.30
N SER A 110 -4.40 13.83 0.48
CA SER A 110 -4.57 13.10 1.73
C SER A 110 -5.19 11.74 1.44
N ALA A 111 -4.58 10.70 1.96
CA ALA A 111 -5.05 9.33 1.74
C ALA A 111 -4.91 8.53 3.02
N TRP A 112 -5.46 7.33 3.02
CA TRP A 112 -5.23 6.40 4.12
C TRP A 112 -4.47 5.19 3.59
N THR A 113 -3.77 4.51 4.48
CA THR A 113 -3.06 3.28 4.14
C THR A 113 -3.07 2.34 5.34
N TYR A 114 -2.63 1.11 5.12
CA TYR A 114 -2.51 0.13 6.19
C TYR A 114 -1.10 0.12 6.74
N VAL A 115 -0.98 0.06 8.05
CA VAL A 115 0.30 -0.17 8.73
C VAL A 115 0.16 -1.40 9.60
N LEU A 116 1.19 -2.22 9.59
CA LEU A 116 1.22 -3.41 10.44
C LEU A 116 1.33 -2.98 11.90
N ASP A 117 0.46 -3.54 12.72
CA ASP A 117 0.49 -3.27 14.16
C ASP A 117 1.45 -4.23 14.84
N SER A 118 2.74 -4.07 14.53
CA SER A 118 3.81 -4.92 15.03
C SER A 118 5.14 -4.20 14.85
N TYR A 119 6.16 -4.67 15.54
CA TYR A 119 7.50 -4.09 15.43
C TYR A 119 8.17 -4.48 14.11
N GLU A 120 8.99 -3.58 13.62
CA GLU A 120 9.84 -3.81 12.47
C GLU A 120 10.86 -4.91 12.82
N GLY A 121 11.11 -5.79 11.87
CA GLY A 121 12.11 -6.85 12.03
C GLY A 121 11.71 -8.13 11.33
N GLY A 122 12.68 -9.02 11.14
CA GLY A 122 12.48 -10.26 10.41
C GLY A 122 12.67 -10.08 8.91
N LEU A 123 12.60 -11.18 8.19
CA LEU A 123 12.81 -11.19 6.75
C LEU A 123 11.56 -11.70 6.03
N PRO A 124 11.19 -11.08 4.90
CA PRO A 124 10.12 -11.62 4.05
C PRO A 124 10.64 -12.85 3.31
N SER A 125 9.72 -13.68 2.80
CA SER A 125 10.11 -14.75 1.88
C SER A 125 10.56 -14.12 0.55
N ALA A 126 11.41 -14.85 -0.18
CA ALA A 126 11.89 -14.40 -1.48
C ALA A 126 10.71 -14.22 -2.46
N ARG A 127 9.72 -15.11 -2.41
CA ARG A 127 8.54 -15.04 -3.25
C ARG A 127 7.73 -13.78 -2.97
N TYR A 128 7.47 -13.51 -1.69
CA TYR A 128 6.67 -12.35 -1.28
C TYR A 128 7.37 -11.03 -1.67
N LEU A 129 8.67 -10.95 -1.40
CA LEU A 129 9.45 -9.78 -1.79
C LEU A 129 9.45 -9.58 -3.31
N GLY A 130 9.60 -10.67 -4.06
CA GLY A 130 9.54 -10.62 -5.52
C GLY A 130 8.19 -10.14 -6.04
N GLU A 131 7.09 -10.57 -5.43
CA GLU A 131 5.75 -10.11 -5.79
C GLU A 131 5.59 -8.62 -5.55
N ILE A 132 6.13 -8.10 -4.46
CA ILE A 132 6.08 -6.67 -4.15
C ILE A 132 6.88 -5.87 -5.16
N ALA A 133 8.07 -6.34 -5.51
CA ALA A 133 8.91 -5.68 -6.52
C ALA A 133 8.24 -5.71 -7.90
N ASP A 134 7.63 -6.82 -8.27
CA ASP A 134 6.90 -6.95 -9.53
C ASP A 134 5.69 -5.99 -9.56
N ALA A 135 4.99 -5.86 -8.45
CA ALA A 135 3.86 -4.94 -8.35
C ALA A 135 4.31 -3.49 -8.53
N ALA A 136 5.42 -3.11 -7.91
CA ALA A 136 5.98 -1.77 -8.06
C ALA A 136 6.38 -1.50 -9.51
N GLU A 137 7.04 -2.46 -10.15
CA GLU A 137 7.44 -2.35 -11.55
C GLU A 137 6.22 -2.20 -12.46
N SER A 138 5.21 -3.01 -12.24
CA SER A 138 3.96 -2.98 -13.00
C SER A 138 3.23 -1.64 -12.84
N ALA A 139 3.35 -1.01 -11.69
CA ALA A 139 2.73 0.29 -11.41
C ALA A 139 3.54 1.47 -11.96
N GLY A 140 4.71 1.23 -12.53
CA GLY A 140 5.53 2.28 -13.12
C GLY A 140 6.53 2.92 -12.17
N ALA A 141 6.88 2.25 -11.07
CA ALA A 141 7.91 2.75 -10.17
C ALA A 141 9.25 2.88 -10.91
N PRO A 142 10.10 3.85 -10.52
CA PRO A 142 11.40 4.01 -11.13
C PRO A 142 12.25 2.75 -10.98
N HIS A 143 13.09 2.51 -11.98
CA HIS A 143 13.94 1.33 -12.03
C HIS A 143 14.78 1.17 -10.74
N ASP A 144 15.37 2.25 -10.27
CA ASP A 144 16.22 2.19 -9.07
C ASP A 144 15.45 1.76 -7.83
N TYR A 145 14.19 2.20 -7.71
CA TYR A 145 13.31 1.82 -6.61
C TYR A 145 13.04 0.31 -6.65
N VAL A 146 12.69 -0.21 -7.83
CA VAL A 146 12.41 -1.64 -8.02
C VAL A 146 13.65 -2.47 -7.73
N MET A 147 14.81 -2.05 -8.22
CA MET A 147 16.07 -2.78 -8.01
C MET A 147 16.47 -2.80 -6.55
N GLU A 148 16.24 -1.71 -5.82
CA GLU A 148 16.51 -1.67 -4.38
C GLU A 148 15.65 -2.72 -3.65
N LEU A 149 14.37 -2.82 -4.02
CA LEU A 149 13.48 -3.84 -3.45
C LEU A 149 13.99 -5.25 -3.73
N ARG A 150 14.41 -5.52 -4.97
CA ARG A 150 14.87 -6.86 -5.34
C ARG A 150 16.15 -7.27 -4.66
N LYS A 151 16.94 -6.31 -4.17
CA LYS A 151 18.22 -6.56 -3.50
C LYS A 151 18.07 -6.72 -2.00
N ARG A 152 16.90 -6.47 -1.44
CA ARG A 152 16.70 -6.60 0.00
C ARG A 152 16.85 -8.03 0.47
N PRO A 153 17.29 -8.23 1.73
CA PRO A 153 17.40 -9.58 2.30
C PRO A 153 16.03 -10.28 2.39
N CYS A 154 16.06 -11.57 2.21
CA CYS A 154 14.88 -12.41 2.33
C CYS A 154 15.28 -13.82 2.78
#